data_33b3c5a79ab7f6f6618335737fc39eeb
#
_entry.id   33b3c5a79ab7f6f6618335737fc39eeb
#
_cell.length_a   1.000
_cell.length_b   1.000
_cell.length_c   1.000
_cell.angle_alpha   90.00
_cell.angle_beta   90.00
_cell.angle_gamma   90.00
#
_symmetry.space_group_name_H-M   'P 1'
#
loop_
_entity.id
_entity.type
_entity.pdbx_description
1 polymer ?
#
loop_
_entity_poly.entity_id
_entity_poly.type
_entity_poly.pdbx_seq_one_letter_code
_entity_poly.pdbx_strand_id
1 'polypeptide(L)'
;MTKIVTLRVEDTVYDQFIGSICLFRQVEIVSEGEATRRGRGGRPRQAGKPVVKAFCYQAQDKAARLLMLCKGLKALGWIDQKTDCQTFVDLFSGGEFRQHIIWIGQANALAELFRRLVKERGLVTLPEKHSLWVTVNGHFWDKEKNKAFGTDRLRNTHIPYKQGQTIAYLVDLLDPKITLDDIRMMMESQR
;
A
#
# COMPACT_ATOMS: atom_id res chain seq x y z
N MET A 1 16.05 7.59 33.03
CA MET A 1 16.29 8.96 32.49
C MET A 1 16.32 8.87 30.98
N THR A 2 15.36 9.45 30.30
CA THR A 2 15.29 9.52 28.84
C THR A 2 16.11 10.73 28.37
N LYS A 3 17.16 10.51 27.59
CA LYS A 3 17.92 11.60 26.98
C LYS A 3 17.34 11.90 25.60
N ILE A 4 16.91 13.12 25.40
CA ILE A 4 16.47 13.62 24.08
C ILE A 4 17.69 14.23 23.41
N VAL A 5 18.03 13.74 22.22
CA VAL A 5 19.11 14.29 21.39
C VAL A 5 18.47 14.84 20.13
N THR A 6 18.65 16.13 19.88
CA THR A 6 18.19 16.77 18.64
C THR A 6 19.36 16.81 17.66
N LEU A 7 19.19 16.23 16.49
CA LEU A 7 20.18 16.23 15.41
C LEU A 7 19.64 17.03 14.22
N ARG A 8 20.47 17.91 13.67
CA ARG A 8 20.22 18.54 12.36
C ARG A 8 20.96 17.74 11.30
N VAL A 9 20.23 17.24 10.32
CA VAL A 9 20.78 16.44 9.21
C VAL A 9 20.51 17.20 7.91
N GLU A 10 21.54 17.37 7.08
CA GLU A 10 21.38 17.95 5.75
C GLU A 10 20.60 16.99 4.83
N ASP A 11 19.80 17.50 3.92
CA ASP A 11 18.89 16.71 3.05
C ASP A 11 19.63 15.63 2.25
N THR A 12 20.90 15.87 1.89
CA THR A 12 21.74 14.93 1.13
C THR A 12 22.15 13.68 1.90
N VAL A 13 22.11 13.73 3.25
CA VAL A 13 22.49 12.59 4.14
C VAL A 13 21.27 12.01 4.86
N TYR A 14 20.10 12.56 4.64
CA TYR A 14 18.88 12.17 5.35
C TYR A 14 18.52 10.69 5.15
N ASP A 15 18.60 10.19 3.91
CA ASP A 15 18.27 8.80 3.60
C ASP A 15 19.24 7.80 4.23
N GLN A 16 20.54 8.14 4.29
CA GLN A 16 21.54 7.33 4.96
C GLN A 16 21.35 7.33 6.48
N PHE A 17 20.96 8.48 7.04
CA PHE A 17 20.69 8.63 8.45
C PHE A 17 19.46 7.84 8.89
N ILE A 18 18.36 7.88 8.13
CA ILE A 18 17.14 7.11 8.40
C ILE A 18 17.43 5.61 8.38
N GLY A 19 18.27 5.13 7.45
CA GLY A 19 18.69 3.72 7.44
C GLY A 19 19.41 3.28 8.72
N SER A 20 20.14 4.19 9.35
CA SER A 20 20.89 3.92 10.59
C SER A 20 20.01 3.99 11.86
N ILE A 21 18.94 4.77 11.83
CA ILE A 21 18.00 4.94 12.96
C ILE A 21 17.21 3.65 13.28
N CYS A 22 17.02 2.77 12.32
CA CYS A 22 16.32 1.49 12.51
C CYS A 22 16.95 0.59 13.59
N LEU A 23 18.16 0.90 14.04
CA LEU A 23 18.84 0.21 15.15
C LEU A 23 18.39 0.71 16.54
N PHE A 24 17.66 1.80 16.64
CA PHE A 24 17.21 2.37 17.91
C PHE A 24 15.73 2.04 18.18
N ARG A 25 15.44 1.58 19.37
CA ARG A 25 14.12 1.05 19.77
C ARG A 25 12.98 2.09 19.81
N GLN A 26 13.32 3.37 19.92
CA GLN A 26 12.37 4.51 19.89
C GLN A 26 13.09 5.77 19.39
N VAL A 27 12.69 6.27 18.23
CA VAL A 27 13.11 7.58 17.73
C VAL A 27 11.85 8.35 17.34
N GLU A 28 11.66 9.50 17.97
CA GLU A 28 10.61 10.45 17.59
C GLU A 28 11.24 11.54 16.72
N ILE A 29 10.81 11.61 15.47
CA ILE A 29 11.29 12.63 14.53
C ILE A 29 10.33 13.82 14.63
N VAL A 30 10.80 14.91 15.24
CA VAL A 30 10.08 16.17 15.31
C VAL A 30 10.60 17.09 14.20
N SER A 31 9.80 17.36 13.18
CA SER A 31 10.09 18.39 12.19
C SER A 31 9.63 19.75 12.73
N GLU A 32 10.55 20.69 12.92
CA GLU A 32 10.20 22.08 13.24
C GLU A 32 9.54 22.71 12.00
N GLY A 33 8.22 22.89 12.08
CA GLY A 33 7.46 23.65 11.08
C GLY A 33 7.80 25.14 11.18
N GLU A 34 8.01 25.77 10.03
CA GLU A 34 8.26 27.20 9.88
C GLU A 34 7.28 28.08 10.68
N ALA A 35 7.86 29.10 11.32
CA ALA A 35 7.14 30.09 12.11
C ALA A 35 6.00 30.75 11.31
N THR A 36 4.80 30.64 11.82
CA THR A 36 3.56 31.17 11.27
C THR A 36 3.58 32.69 11.15
N ARG A 37 3.54 33.23 9.95
CA ARG A 37 3.06 34.60 9.67
C ARG A 37 1.57 34.65 9.97
N ARG A 38 1.20 35.47 10.98
CA ARG A 38 -0.20 35.78 11.32
C ARG A 38 -0.85 36.53 10.14
N GLY A 39 -1.61 35.80 9.33
CA GLY A 39 -2.47 36.34 8.29
C GLY A 39 -3.93 36.34 8.74
N ARG A 40 -4.59 37.48 8.56
CA ARG A 40 -6.01 37.80 8.83
C ARG A 40 -6.97 36.68 8.45
N GLY A 41 -7.94 36.43 9.34
CA GLY A 41 -9.27 35.86 9.19
C GLY A 41 -9.57 35.03 7.93
N GLY A 42 -8.99 33.87 7.78
CA GLY A 42 -9.40 32.87 6.80
C GLY A 42 -10.17 31.75 7.48
N ARG A 43 -11.23 31.26 6.84
CA ARG A 43 -12.02 30.08 7.18
C ARG A 43 -11.12 29.00 7.85
N PRO A 44 -11.57 28.32 8.92
CA PRO A 44 -10.77 27.28 9.55
C PRO A 44 -10.34 26.27 8.48
N ARG A 45 -9.01 26.10 8.32
CA ARG A 45 -8.44 25.05 7.44
C ARG A 45 -9.02 23.73 7.89
N GLN A 46 -9.70 23.07 6.98
CA GLN A 46 -10.24 21.73 7.18
C GLN A 46 -9.19 20.87 7.87
N ALA A 47 -9.56 20.26 8.97
CA ALA A 47 -8.80 19.22 9.63
C ALA A 47 -8.22 18.25 8.58
N GLY A 48 -6.97 17.85 8.75
CA GLY A 48 -6.21 17.04 7.80
C GLY A 48 -7.06 15.91 7.21
N LYS A 49 -6.83 15.61 5.93
CA LYS A 49 -7.56 14.54 5.23
C LYS A 49 -7.67 13.32 6.14
N PRO A 50 -8.87 12.75 6.28
CA PRO A 50 -9.05 11.60 7.15
C PRO A 50 -8.05 10.50 6.78
N VAL A 51 -7.28 10.03 7.75
CA VAL A 51 -6.34 8.93 7.54
C VAL A 51 -7.16 7.70 7.20
N VAL A 52 -6.98 7.17 5.99
CA VAL A 52 -7.64 5.94 5.57
C VAL A 52 -6.88 4.78 6.19
N LYS A 53 -7.58 3.95 6.99
CA LYS A 53 -6.97 2.75 7.58
C LYS A 53 -6.59 1.74 6.49
N ALA A 54 -5.52 0.99 6.75
CA ALA A 54 -5.02 -0.07 5.90
C ALA A 54 -5.99 -1.25 5.79
N PHE A 55 -5.82 -2.07 4.76
CA PHE A 55 -6.46 -3.38 4.67
C PHE A 55 -5.98 -4.30 5.79
N CYS A 56 -6.74 -5.34 6.10
CA CYS A 56 -6.30 -6.38 7.01
C CYS A 56 -6.26 -7.73 6.27
N TYR A 57 -5.11 -8.39 6.29
CA TYR A 57 -4.91 -9.75 5.84
C TYR A 57 -4.37 -10.59 6.99
N GLN A 58 -4.99 -11.74 7.26
CA GLN A 58 -4.63 -12.62 8.38
C GLN A 58 -4.31 -14.01 7.83
N ALA A 59 -3.04 -14.38 7.88
CA ALA A 59 -2.54 -15.71 7.62
C ALA A 59 -1.27 -15.93 8.44
N GLN A 60 -0.93 -17.17 8.75
CA GLN A 60 0.27 -17.52 9.52
C GLN A 60 1.56 -17.06 8.80
N ASP A 61 1.58 -17.16 7.48
CA ASP A 61 2.69 -16.80 6.58
C ASP A 61 2.47 -15.46 5.85
N LYS A 62 1.70 -14.57 6.46
CA LYS A 62 1.26 -13.27 5.92
C LYS A 62 2.37 -12.50 5.20
N ALA A 63 3.51 -12.31 5.86
CA ALA A 63 4.58 -11.50 5.29
C ALA A 63 5.15 -12.13 4.02
N ALA A 64 5.38 -13.43 4.00
CA ALA A 64 5.90 -14.15 2.83
C ALA A 64 4.94 -14.04 1.64
N ARG A 65 3.64 -14.26 1.84
CA ARG A 65 2.61 -14.18 0.80
C ARG A 65 2.47 -12.76 0.22
N LEU A 66 2.43 -11.75 1.08
CA LEU A 66 2.35 -10.36 0.65
C LEU A 66 3.61 -9.91 -0.10
N LEU A 67 4.80 -10.38 0.31
CA LEU A 67 6.04 -10.16 -0.43
C LEU A 67 6.00 -10.82 -1.81
N MET A 68 5.46 -12.04 -1.92
CA MET A 68 5.29 -12.72 -3.21
C MET A 68 4.30 -11.95 -4.11
N LEU A 69 3.18 -11.50 -3.57
CA LEU A 69 2.23 -10.66 -4.30
C LEU A 69 2.89 -9.35 -4.77
N CYS A 70 3.64 -8.67 -3.89
CA CYS A 70 4.38 -7.45 -4.26
C CYS A 70 5.35 -7.71 -5.42
N LYS A 71 6.14 -8.79 -5.35
CA LYS A 71 7.07 -9.19 -6.41
C LYS A 71 6.34 -9.52 -7.71
N GLY A 72 5.22 -10.24 -7.64
CA GLY A 72 4.38 -10.54 -8.81
C GLY A 72 3.85 -9.29 -9.49
N LEU A 73 3.32 -8.34 -8.71
CA LEU A 73 2.83 -7.06 -9.23
C LEU A 73 3.95 -6.21 -9.86
N LYS A 74 5.17 -6.24 -9.30
CA LYS A 74 6.35 -5.60 -9.90
C LYS A 74 6.78 -6.27 -11.19
N ALA A 75 6.82 -7.60 -11.24
CA ALA A 75 7.18 -8.36 -12.44
C ALA A 75 6.22 -8.09 -13.60
N LEU A 76 4.94 -7.90 -13.31
CA LEU A 76 3.92 -7.49 -14.28
C LEU A 76 3.99 -6.00 -14.66
N GLY A 77 4.83 -5.21 -14.00
CA GLY A 77 4.90 -3.77 -14.20
C GLY A 77 3.66 -3.01 -13.72
N TRP A 78 2.88 -3.57 -12.79
CA TRP A 78 1.64 -2.95 -12.31
C TRP A 78 1.84 -2.01 -11.14
N ILE A 79 2.93 -2.18 -10.37
CA ILE A 79 3.36 -1.20 -9.36
C ILE A 79 4.76 -0.69 -9.65
N ASP A 80 5.10 0.48 -9.14
CA ASP A 80 6.40 1.08 -9.35
C ASP A 80 7.51 0.20 -8.75
N GLN A 81 8.58 -0.01 -9.50
CA GLN A 81 9.75 -0.79 -9.05
C GLN A 81 10.39 -0.21 -7.79
N LYS A 82 10.27 1.11 -7.61
CA LYS A 82 10.75 1.83 -6.43
C LYS A 82 9.89 1.61 -5.18
N THR A 83 8.68 1.06 -5.32
CA THR A 83 7.83 0.74 -4.17
C THR A 83 8.58 -0.24 -3.26
N ASP A 84 8.79 0.14 -2.00
CA ASP A 84 9.36 -0.79 -1.04
C ASP A 84 8.36 -1.90 -0.73
N CYS A 85 8.83 -3.17 -0.74
CA CYS A 85 7.96 -4.31 -0.48
C CYS A 85 7.46 -4.35 0.97
N GLN A 86 8.21 -3.79 1.93
CA GLN A 86 7.74 -3.69 3.30
C GLN A 86 6.58 -2.69 3.41
N THR A 87 6.69 -1.55 2.75
CA THR A 87 5.58 -0.59 2.62
C THR A 87 4.32 -1.24 2.04
N PHE A 88 4.48 -2.12 1.04
CA PHE A 88 3.35 -2.87 0.50
C PHE A 88 2.76 -3.86 1.51
N VAL A 89 3.59 -4.54 2.30
CA VAL A 89 3.13 -5.43 3.39
C VAL A 89 2.37 -4.65 4.46
N ASP A 90 2.85 -3.47 4.83
CA ASP A 90 2.24 -2.61 5.85
C ASP A 90 0.85 -2.11 5.44
N LEU A 91 0.57 -1.99 4.13
CA LEU A 91 -0.76 -1.71 3.60
C LEU A 91 -1.81 -2.75 4.02
N PHE A 92 -1.41 -3.93 4.44
CA PHE A 92 -2.30 -5.02 4.88
C PHE A 92 -2.24 -5.28 6.39
N SER A 93 -1.73 -4.32 7.16
CA SER A 93 -1.59 -4.45 8.63
C SER A 93 -2.90 -4.28 9.41
N GLY A 94 -3.91 -3.64 8.82
CA GLY A 94 -5.15 -3.24 9.50
C GLY A 94 -5.04 -1.94 10.30
N GLY A 95 -3.83 -1.36 10.41
CA GLY A 95 -3.55 -0.14 11.14
C GLY A 95 -3.69 1.14 10.31
N GLU A 96 -3.09 2.21 10.77
CA GLU A 96 -2.95 3.44 9.99
C GLU A 96 -1.90 3.27 8.90
N PHE A 97 -2.23 3.69 7.69
CA PHE A 97 -1.32 3.70 6.56
C PHE A 97 -1.39 5.07 5.87
N ARG A 98 -0.27 5.77 5.83
CA ARG A 98 -0.21 7.17 5.37
C ARG A 98 0.47 7.33 4.01
N GLN A 99 1.08 6.26 3.49
CA GLN A 99 1.77 6.26 2.22
C GLN A 99 0.82 5.88 1.07
N HIS A 100 1.26 6.10 -0.15
CA HIS A 100 0.54 5.70 -1.36
C HIS A 100 1.38 4.72 -2.16
N ILE A 101 0.74 3.67 -2.65
CA ILE A 101 1.34 2.76 -3.61
C ILE A 101 1.10 3.32 -5.02
N ILE A 102 2.17 3.55 -5.76
CA ILE A 102 2.08 4.03 -7.14
C ILE A 102 1.73 2.86 -8.05
N TRP A 103 0.54 2.93 -8.63
CA TRP A 103 0.02 1.95 -9.57
C TRP A 103 0.29 2.39 -11.00
N ILE A 104 0.94 1.52 -11.78
CA ILE A 104 1.30 1.75 -13.19
C ILE A 104 0.32 1.04 -14.12
N GLY A 105 -0.24 -0.07 -13.67
CA GLY A 105 -1.19 -0.86 -14.43
C GLY A 105 -2.51 -0.13 -14.68
N GLN A 106 -3.38 -0.74 -15.47
CA GLN A 106 -4.70 -0.19 -15.72
C GLN A 106 -5.57 -0.17 -14.45
N ALA A 107 -6.46 0.81 -14.34
CA ALA A 107 -7.37 0.96 -13.21
C ALA A 107 -8.31 -0.25 -13.04
N ASN A 108 -8.69 -0.91 -14.15
CA ASN A 108 -9.50 -2.11 -14.13
C ASN A 108 -8.78 -3.32 -13.52
N ALA A 109 -7.46 -3.46 -13.75
CA ALA A 109 -6.67 -4.51 -13.11
C ALA A 109 -6.62 -4.33 -11.59
N LEU A 110 -6.43 -3.09 -11.12
CA LEU A 110 -6.48 -2.76 -9.69
C LEU A 110 -7.86 -3.07 -9.10
N ALA A 111 -8.92 -2.63 -9.77
CA ALA A 111 -10.28 -2.85 -9.30
C ALA A 111 -10.63 -4.34 -9.22
N GLU A 112 -10.26 -5.13 -10.22
CA GLU A 112 -10.52 -6.57 -10.25
C GLU A 112 -9.74 -7.32 -9.17
N LEU A 113 -8.45 -6.97 -8.99
CA LEU A 113 -7.62 -7.56 -7.94
C LEU A 113 -8.31 -7.41 -6.56
N PHE A 114 -8.69 -6.18 -6.19
CA PHE A 114 -9.33 -5.95 -4.88
C PHE A 114 -10.77 -6.46 -4.80
N ARG A 115 -11.50 -6.52 -5.91
CA ARG A 115 -12.82 -7.17 -5.94
C ARG A 115 -12.70 -8.64 -5.58
N ARG A 116 -11.73 -9.35 -6.15
CA ARG A 116 -11.50 -10.78 -5.86
C ARG A 116 -10.98 -10.99 -4.45
N LEU A 117 -9.97 -10.22 -4.03
CA LEU A 117 -9.39 -10.35 -2.69
C LEU A 117 -10.41 -10.14 -1.57
N VAL A 118 -11.30 -9.15 -1.73
CA VAL A 118 -12.21 -8.73 -0.67
C VAL A 118 -13.58 -9.36 -0.82
N LYS A 119 -14.20 -9.33 -2.03
CA LYS A 119 -15.60 -9.73 -2.20
C LYS A 119 -15.77 -11.21 -2.57
N GLU A 120 -14.92 -11.73 -3.45
CA GLU A 120 -15.09 -13.09 -3.96
C GLU A 120 -14.44 -14.13 -3.05
N ARG A 121 -13.21 -13.87 -2.62
CA ARG A 121 -12.43 -14.81 -1.79
C ARG A 121 -12.45 -14.49 -0.31
N GLY A 122 -12.78 -13.26 0.08
CA GLY A 122 -12.78 -12.84 1.48
C GLY A 122 -11.41 -12.93 2.18
N LEU A 123 -10.32 -12.95 1.41
CA LEU A 123 -8.96 -13.09 1.93
C LEU A 123 -8.49 -11.83 2.66
N VAL A 124 -8.98 -10.69 2.22
CA VAL A 124 -8.64 -9.37 2.77
C VAL A 124 -9.89 -8.72 3.29
N THR A 125 -9.81 -8.21 4.51
CA THR A 125 -10.91 -7.47 5.15
C THR A 125 -10.68 -5.97 5.08
N LEU A 126 -11.79 -5.23 5.05
CA LEU A 126 -11.78 -3.78 5.04
C LEU A 126 -11.77 -3.23 6.47
N PRO A 127 -11.19 -2.04 6.68
CA PRO A 127 -11.36 -1.33 7.94
C PRO A 127 -12.84 -1.03 8.19
N GLU A 128 -13.24 -1.03 9.46
CA GLU A 128 -14.59 -0.69 9.86
C GLU A 128 -15.04 0.64 9.24
N LYS A 129 -16.30 0.70 8.79
CA LYS A 129 -16.96 1.88 8.22
C LYS A 129 -16.40 2.36 6.87
N HIS A 130 -15.45 1.66 6.26
CA HIS A 130 -14.91 2.03 4.94
C HIS A 130 -15.44 1.12 3.83
N SER A 131 -15.81 1.72 2.69
CA SER A 131 -16.14 0.95 1.49
C SER A 131 -14.86 0.53 0.76
N LEU A 132 -14.93 -0.59 0.02
CA LEU A 132 -13.82 -1.10 -0.79
C LEU A 132 -13.17 0.00 -1.64
N TRP A 133 -13.99 0.73 -2.39
CA TRP A 133 -13.46 1.72 -3.34
C TRP A 133 -12.88 2.95 -2.68
N VAL A 134 -13.39 3.34 -1.52
CA VAL A 134 -12.81 4.43 -0.71
C VAL A 134 -11.43 4.01 -0.20
N THR A 135 -11.30 2.79 0.30
CA THR A 135 -10.02 2.27 0.82
C THR A 135 -8.99 2.13 -0.30
N VAL A 136 -9.35 1.48 -1.42
CA VAL A 136 -8.44 1.34 -2.59
C VAL A 136 -8.02 2.72 -3.11
N ASN A 137 -8.96 3.64 -3.29
CA ASN A 137 -8.69 4.99 -3.78
C ASN A 137 -7.83 5.82 -2.83
N GLY A 138 -7.90 5.54 -1.53
CA GLY A 138 -7.07 6.21 -0.51
C GLY A 138 -5.61 5.78 -0.53
N HIS A 139 -5.33 4.57 -1.01
CA HIS A 139 -3.99 3.98 -0.91
C HIS A 139 -3.27 3.80 -2.25
N PHE A 140 -3.97 3.84 -3.38
CA PHE A 140 -3.37 3.66 -4.71
C PHE A 140 -3.50 4.92 -5.55
N TRP A 141 -2.36 5.34 -6.12
CA TRP A 141 -2.28 6.50 -6.99
C TRP A 141 -1.88 6.08 -8.40
N ASP A 142 -2.55 6.68 -9.37
CA ASP A 142 -2.25 6.56 -10.80
C ASP A 142 -0.90 7.27 -11.08
N LYS A 143 0.07 6.53 -11.62
CA LYS A 143 1.41 7.07 -11.92
C LYS A 143 1.35 8.25 -12.90
N GLU A 144 0.54 8.14 -13.96
CA GLU A 144 0.49 9.15 -15.01
C GLU A 144 -0.10 10.46 -14.48
N LYS A 145 -1.12 10.37 -13.63
CA LYS A 145 -1.86 11.53 -13.12
C LYS A 145 -1.34 12.03 -11.78
N ASN A 146 -0.47 11.28 -11.14
CA ASN A 146 0.02 11.53 -9.77
C ASN A 146 -1.12 11.86 -8.78
N LYS A 147 -2.22 11.13 -8.86
CA LYS A 147 -3.40 11.28 -8.01
C LYS A 147 -4.20 9.99 -7.90
N ALA A 148 -5.12 9.94 -6.94
CA ALA A 148 -6.05 8.84 -6.76
C ALA A 148 -6.94 8.62 -8.01
N PHE A 149 -7.35 7.37 -8.24
CA PHE A 149 -8.11 6.96 -9.44
C PHE A 149 -9.53 7.52 -9.52
N GLY A 150 -10.16 7.75 -8.36
CA GLY A 150 -11.59 8.02 -8.24
C GLY A 150 -12.43 6.76 -8.01
N THR A 151 -13.29 6.82 -7.00
CA THR A 151 -14.10 5.67 -6.54
C THR A 151 -15.05 5.15 -7.61
N ASP A 152 -15.66 6.03 -8.39
CA ASP A 152 -16.62 5.64 -9.45
C ASP A 152 -15.89 4.97 -10.63
N ARG A 153 -14.69 5.45 -10.99
CA ARG A 153 -13.88 4.80 -12.00
C ARG A 153 -13.53 3.37 -11.60
N LEU A 154 -13.09 3.15 -10.35
CA LEU A 154 -12.74 1.82 -9.85
C LEU A 154 -13.96 0.89 -9.75
N ARG A 155 -15.13 1.43 -9.40
CA ARG A 155 -16.37 0.65 -9.26
C ARG A 155 -16.85 0.11 -10.60
N ASN A 156 -16.80 0.90 -11.65
CA ASN A 156 -17.46 0.65 -12.93
C ASN A 156 -16.54 0.03 -14.00
N THR A 157 -15.31 -0.38 -13.64
CA THR A 157 -14.39 -0.99 -14.58
C THR A 157 -14.54 -2.51 -14.65
N HIS A 158 -14.35 -3.04 -15.85
CA HIS A 158 -14.25 -4.47 -16.12
C HIS A 158 -12.90 -4.80 -16.74
N ILE A 159 -12.37 -5.99 -16.47
CA ILE A 159 -11.09 -6.45 -16.98
C ILE A 159 -11.27 -7.42 -18.15
N PRO A 160 -10.44 -7.40 -19.21
CA PRO A 160 -10.42 -8.43 -20.23
C PRO A 160 -10.05 -9.80 -19.66
N TYR A 161 -10.60 -10.88 -20.26
CA TYR A 161 -10.44 -12.26 -19.79
C TYR A 161 -8.97 -12.68 -19.53
N LYS A 162 -8.03 -12.34 -20.45
CA LYS A 162 -6.59 -12.68 -20.29
C LYS A 162 -5.98 -12.11 -19.00
N GLN A 163 -6.26 -10.83 -18.71
CA GLN A 163 -5.80 -10.20 -17.48
C GLN A 163 -6.52 -10.76 -16.26
N GLY A 164 -7.75 -11.21 -16.42
CA GLY A 164 -8.52 -11.90 -15.37
C GLY A 164 -7.88 -13.18 -14.86
N GLN A 165 -7.24 -13.96 -15.72
CA GLN A 165 -6.49 -15.16 -15.33
C GLN A 165 -5.22 -14.80 -14.52
N THR A 166 -4.46 -13.81 -14.97
CA THR A 166 -3.30 -13.30 -14.23
C THR A 166 -3.68 -12.83 -12.84
N ILE A 167 -4.82 -12.13 -12.72
CA ILE A 167 -5.30 -11.67 -11.41
C ILE A 167 -5.73 -12.87 -10.55
N ALA A 168 -6.38 -13.88 -11.10
CA ALA A 168 -6.74 -15.08 -10.35
C ALA A 168 -5.50 -15.72 -9.72
N TYR A 169 -4.42 -15.87 -10.49
CA TYR A 169 -3.15 -16.35 -9.99
C TYR A 169 -2.58 -15.49 -8.86
N LEU A 170 -2.57 -14.16 -9.01
CA LEU A 170 -2.11 -13.24 -7.95
C LEU A 170 -2.95 -13.35 -6.67
N VAL A 171 -4.25 -13.58 -6.80
CA VAL A 171 -5.16 -13.79 -5.66
C VAL A 171 -4.84 -15.12 -4.96
N ASP A 172 -4.56 -16.18 -5.73
CA ASP A 172 -4.22 -17.50 -5.21
C ASP A 172 -2.91 -17.48 -4.39
N LEU A 173 -1.98 -16.54 -4.63
CA LEU A 173 -0.81 -16.33 -3.78
C LEU A 173 -1.18 -16.00 -2.32
N LEU A 174 -2.32 -15.37 -2.10
CA LEU A 174 -2.81 -15.02 -0.76
C LEU A 174 -3.73 -16.08 -0.16
N ASP A 175 -4.15 -17.11 -0.89
CA ASP A 175 -5.03 -18.15 -0.35
C ASP A 175 -4.24 -19.07 0.61
N PRO A 176 -4.54 -19.07 1.92
CA PRO A 176 -3.83 -19.91 2.88
C PRO A 176 -4.03 -21.42 2.67
N LYS A 177 -5.00 -21.81 1.84
CA LYS A 177 -5.22 -23.21 1.47
C LYS A 177 -4.20 -23.73 0.45
N ILE A 178 -3.54 -22.84 -0.28
CA ILE A 178 -2.50 -23.18 -1.25
C ILE A 178 -1.16 -23.09 -0.51
N THR A 179 -0.36 -24.15 -0.52
CA THR A 179 0.94 -24.14 0.17
C THR A 179 1.95 -23.25 -0.57
N LEU A 180 2.97 -22.74 0.13
CA LEU A 180 4.04 -21.97 -0.50
C LEU A 180 4.84 -22.80 -1.50
N ASP A 181 4.91 -24.11 -1.33
CA ASP A 181 5.58 -25.02 -2.24
C ASP A 181 4.76 -25.22 -3.52
N ASP A 182 3.43 -25.34 -3.42
CA ASP A 182 2.54 -25.35 -4.60
C ASP A 182 2.69 -24.07 -5.42
N ILE A 183 2.79 -22.91 -4.75
CA ILE A 183 3.01 -21.63 -5.42
C ILE A 183 4.35 -21.63 -6.17
N ARG A 184 5.42 -22.11 -5.56
CA ARG A 184 6.73 -22.22 -6.22
C ARG A 184 6.67 -23.11 -7.45
N MET A 185 6.05 -24.27 -7.35
CA MET A 185 5.83 -25.19 -8.46
C MET A 185 5.05 -24.53 -9.61
N MET A 186 3.99 -23.79 -9.30
CA MET A 186 3.23 -23.02 -10.28
C MET A 186 4.07 -21.94 -10.98
N MET A 187 4.97 -21.28 -10.26
CA MET A 187 5.88 -20.27 -10.83
C MET A 187 6.93 -20.89 -11.76
N GLU A 188 7.43 -22.07 -11.43
CA GLU A 188 8.42 -22.79 -12.23
C GLU A 188 7.81 -23.36 -13.52
N SER A 189 6.56 -23.80 -13.50
CA SER A 189 5.87 -24.34 -14.67
C SER A 189 5.48 -23.30 -15.73
N GLN A 190 5.60 -22.00 -15.41
CA GLN A 190 5.27 -20.90 -16.34
C GLN A 190 6.52 -20.27 -17.00
N ARG A 191 7.70 -20.79 -16.73
CA ARG A 191 8.97 -20.40 -17.38
C ARG A 191 9.26 -21.27 -18.59
#